data_2e709de24aecf19963be99630f7e51cc
#
_entry.id   2e709de24aecf19963be99630f7e51cc
#
_cell.length_a   1.000
_cell.length_b   1.000
_cell.length_c   1.000
_cell.angle_alpha   90.00
_cell.angle_beta   90.00
_cell.angle_gamma   90.00
#
_symmetry.space_group_name_H-M   'P 1'
#
loop_
_entity.id
_entity.type
_entity.pdbx_description
1 polymer ?
#
loop_
_entity_poly.entity_id
_entity_poly.type
_entity_poly.pdbx_seq_one_letter_code
_entity_poly.pdbx_strand_id
1 'polypeptide(L)' 'MLDKMREVICRYVSIDPEKLTEDTNIRSDLGLNSLELINIAVAIEDEFDVEIPDREVANLETLGDAIKIIQKYMEDW' A
#
# COMPACT_ATOMS: atom_id res chain seq x y z
N MET A 1 11.74 -1.97 -1.69
CA MET A 1 10.31 -2.06 -1.32
C MET A 1 9.56 -0.76 -1.56
N LEU A 2 10.04 0.35 -1.02
CA LEU A 2 9.33 1.63 -1.17
C LEU A 2 9.18 2.07 -2.63
N ASP A 3 10.21 1.90 -3.44
CA ASP A 3 10.14 2.29 -4.86
C ASP A 3 9.06 1.50 -5.60
N LYS A 4 8.91 0.22 -5.29
CA LYS A 4 7.90 -0.61 -5.91
C LYS A 4 6.50 -0.20 -5.47
N MET A 5 6.35 0.15 -4.19
CA MET A 5 5.08 0.67 -3.67
C MET A 5 4.70 1.97 -4.35
N ARG A 6 5.67 2.87 -4.56
CA ARG A 6 5.47 4.12 -5.29
C ARG A 6 4.96 3.85 -6.70
N GLU A 7 5.57 2.89 -7.38
CA GLU A 7 5.18 2.52 -8.74
C GLU A 7 3.74 2.04 -8.80
N VAL A 8 3.36 1.15 -7.89
CA VAL A 8 2.00 0.61 -7.85
C VAL A 8 0.99 1.70 -7.53
N ILE A 9 1.25 2.52 -6.52
CA ILE A 9 0.33 3.57 -6.10
C ILE A 9 0.13 4.60 -7.20
N CYS A 10 1.20 4.97 -7.91
CA CYS A 10 1.12 5.98 -8.96
C CYS A 10 0.32 5.53 -10.19
N ARG A 11 -0.01 4.25 -10.29
CA ARG A 11 -0.93 3.76 -11.33
C ARG A 11 -2.37 4.17 -11.03
N TYR A 12 -2.69 4.43 -9.77
CA TYR A 12 -4.05 4.72 -9.30
C TYR A 12 -4.23 6.16 -8.84
N VAL A 13 -3.15 6.82 -8.45
CA VAL A 13 -3.18 8.16 -7.88
C VAL A 13 -2.21 9.04 -8.64
N SER A 14 -2.67 10.22 -9.07
CA SER A 14 -1.82 11.20 -9.76
C SER A 14 -1.03 11.98 -8.73
N ILE A 15 0.14 11.47 -8.36
CA ILE A 15 1.02 12.10 -7.38
C ILE A 15 2.48 11.89 -7.79
N ASP A 16 3.33 12.85 -7.42
CA ASP A 16 4.77 12.72 -7.61
C ASP A 16 5.28 11.58 -6.71
N PRO A 17 5.92 10.55 -7.28
CA PRO A 17 6.43 9.43 -6.48
C PRO A 17 7.37 9.84 -5.36
N GLU A 18 8.12 10.93 -5.55
CA GLU A 18 9.05 11.41 -4.53
C GLU A 18 8.37 11.92 -3.28
N LYS A 19 7.09 12.27 -3.38
CA LYS A 19 6.30 12.72 -2.23
C LYS A 19 5.77 11.57 -1.39
N LEU A 20 5.87 10.35 -1.90
CA LEU A 20 5.45 9.17 -1.16
C LEU A 20 6.59 8.68 -0.29
N THR A 21 6.40 8.74 1.02
CA THR A 21 7.36 8.28 2.02
C THR A 21 6.70 7.28 2.94
N GLU A 22 7.48 6.67 3.81
CA GLU A 22 6.92 5.73 4.79
C GLU A 22 5.92 6.41 5.74
N ASP A 23 6.07 7.72 5.95
CA ASP A 23 5.19 8.49 6.82
C ASP A 23 3.91 8.98 6.12
N THR A 24 3.82 8.81 4.80
CA THR A 24 2.64 9.22 4.05
C THR A 24 1.40 8.47 4.53
N ASN A 25 0.36 9.20 4.92
CA ASN A 25 -0.90 8.60 5.30
C ASN A 25 -1.69 8.31 4.04
N ILE A 26 -1.94 7.01 3.79
CA ILE A 26 -2.57 6.59 2.54
C ILE A 26 -4.04 6.98 2.44
N ARG A 27 -4.67 7.35 3.55
CA ARG A 27 -6.07 7.79 3.55
C ARG A 27 -6.18 9.31 3.50
N SER A 28 -5.52 10.00 4.42
CA SER A 28 -5.65 11.45 4.53
C SER A 28 -4.78 12.21 3.54
N ASP A 29 -3.54 11.78 3.34
CA ASP A 29 -2.61 12.48 2.44
C ASP A 29 -2.92 12.22 0.97
N LEU A 30 -3.40 11.02 0.64
CA LEU A 30 -3.74 10.65 -0.73
C LEU A 30 -5.23 10.81 -1.02
N GLY A 31 -6.04 11.03 0.00
CA GLY A 31 -7.48 11.22 -0.16
C GLY A 31 -8.23 10.00 -0.67
N LEU A 32 -7.73 8.81 -0.36
CA LEU A 32 -8.34 7.56 -0.84
C LEU A 32 -9.55 7.18 0.01
N ASN A 33 -10.61 6.75 -0.66
CA ASN A 33 -11.74 6.14 0.03
C ASN A 33 -11.49 4.63 0.21
N SER A 34 -12.40 3.95 0.91
CA SER A 34 -12.21 2.52 1.22
C SER A 34 -12.12 1.65 -0.03
N LEU A 35 -12.90 1.94 -1.05
CA LEU A 35 -12.90 1.17 -2.29
C LEU A 35 -11.57 1.35 -3.05
N GLU A 36 -11.09 2.57 -3.14
CA GLU A 36 -9.81 2.87 -3.79
C GLU A 36 -8.65 2.19 -3.05
N LEU A 37 -8.71 2.21 -1.72
CA LEU A 37 -7.69 1.57 -0.90
C LEU A 37 -7.67 0.05 -1.12
N ILE A 38 -8.84 -0.57 -1.23
CA ILE A 38 -8.93 -2.00 -1.51
C ILE A 38 -8.37 -2.33 -2.90
N ASN A 39 -8.67 -1.50 -3.88
CA ASN A 39 -8.13 -1.69 -5.23
C ASN A 39 -6.61 -1.64 -5.25
N ILE A 40 -6.03 -0.69 -4.53
CA ILE A 40 -4.58 -0.57 -4.41
C ILE A 40 -4.00 -1.78 -3.66
N ALA A 41 -4.67 -2.22 -2.60
CA ALA A 41 -4.24 -3.39 -1.84
C ALA A 41 -4.19 -4.64 -2.71
N VAL A 42 -5.21 -4.86 -3.55
CA VAL A 42 -5.23 -5.99 -4.48
C VAL A 42 -4.08 -5.89 -5.48
N ALA A 43 -3.81 -4.70 -6.00
CA ALA A 43 -2.69 -4.50 -6.93
C ALA A 43 -1.34 -4.81 -6.27
N ILE A 44 -1.20 -4.44 -5.00
CA ILE A 44 0.00 -4.73 -4.22
C ILE A 44 0.15 -6.23 -3.99
N GLU A 45 -0.94 -6.91 -3.65
CA GLU A 45 -0.94 -8.35 -3.47
C GLU A 45 -0.46 -9.07 -4.75
N ASP A 46 -0.94 -8.62 -5.90
CA ASP A 46 -0.53 -9.18 -7.18
C ASP A 46 0.94 -8.91 -7.47
N GLU A 47 1.40 -7.71 -7.18
CA GLU A 47 2.77 -7.29 -7.50
C GLU A 47 3.80 -8.04 -6.66
N PHE A 48 3.49 -8.30 -5.39
CA PHE A 48 4.40 -8.97 -4.47
C PHE A 48 4.06 -10.45 -4.26
N ASP A 49 3.01 -10.94 -4.90
CA ASP A 49 2.55 -12.33 -4.78
C ASP A 49 2.29 -12.72 -3.32
N VAL A 50 1.52 -11.90 -2.63
CA VAL A 50 1.15 -12.12 -1.23
C VAL A 50 -0.35 -11.95 -1.06
N GLU A 51 -0.92 -12.57 -0.02
CA GLU A 51 -2.31 -12.35 0.37
C GLU A 51 -2.34 -11.61 1.70
N ILE A 52 -3.07 -10.50 1.73
CA ILE A 52 -3.20 -9.70 2.94
C ILE A 52 -4.64 -9.78 3.42
N PRO A 53 -4.88 -10.21 4.67
CA PRO A 53 -6.25 -10.26 5.21
C PRO A 53 -6.92 -8.89 5.19
N ASP A 54 -8.22 -8.86 4.94
CA ASP A 54 -8.98 -7.63 4.88
C ASP A 54 -8.87 -6.80 6.17
N ARG A 55 -8.78 -7.47 7.33
CA ARG A 55 -8.64 -6.78 8.60
C ARG A 55 -7.36 -5.96 8.69
N GLU A 56 -6.28 -6.41 8.04
CA GLU A 56 -5.03 -5.67 8.03
C GLU A 56 -5.10 -4.49 7.05
N VAL A 57 -5.80 -4.67 5.94
CA VAL A 57 -6.06 -3.56 5.02
C VAL A 57 -6.85 -2.46 5.72
N ALA A 58 -7.84 -2.84 6.52
CA ALA A 58 -8.66 -1.89 7.26
C ALA A 58 -7.85 -1.09 8.30
N ASN A 59 -6.76 -1.65 8.79
CA ASN A 59 -5.91 -1.01 9.80
C ASN A 59 -4.74 -0.22 9.21
N LEU A 60 -4.59 -0.20 7.90
CA LEU A 60 -3.51 0.55 7.26
C LEU A 60 -3.72 2.05 7.43
N GLU A 61 -2.69 2.73 7.87
CA GLU A 61 -2.69 4.18 8.01
C GLU A 61 -1.60 4.81 7.14
N THR A 62 -0.38 4.32 7.25
CA THR A 62 0.75 4.88 6.52
C THR A 62 1.31 3.89 5.51
N LEU A 63 2.09 4.41 4.57
CA LEU A 63 2.78 3.58 3.61
C LEU A 63 3.77 2.65 4.29
N GLY A 64 4.41 3.10 5.37
CA GLY A 64 5.29 2.27 6.18
C GLY A 64 4.57 1.09 6.80
N ASP A 65 3.32 1.28 7.25
CA ASP A 65 2.50 0.18 7.77
C ASP A 65 2.25 -0.87 6.70
N ALA A 66 1.94 -0.43 5.48
CA ALA A 66 1.72 -1.32 4.34
C ALA A 66 2.97 -2.14 4.04
N ILE A 67 4.13 -1.49 4.03
CA ILE A 67 5.41 -2.16 3.78
C ILE A 67 5.67 -3.24 4.84
N LYS A 68 5.46 -2.93 6.11
CA LYS A 68 5.66 -3.88 7.20
C LYS A 68 4.76 -5.10 7.06
N ILE A 69 3.50 -4.89 6.69
CA ILE A 69 2.55 -5.97 6.52
C ILE A 69 2.98 -6.87 5.36
N ILE A 70 3.36 -6.28 4.24
CA ILE A 70 3.82 -7.04 3.08
C ILE A 70 5.04 -7.89 3.43
N GLN A 71 6.02 -7.30 4.11
CA GLN A 71 7.23 -8.01 4.52
C GLN A 71 6.92 -9.16 5.46
N LYS A 72 5.97 -8.97 6.36
CA LYS A 72 5.53 -10.02 7.28
C LYS A 72 5.01 -11.24 6.54
N TYR A 73 4.16 -11.03 5.54
CA TYR A 73 3.58 -12.14 4.78
C TYR A 73 4.56 -12.74 3.79
N MET A 74 5.54 -11.98 3.31
CA MET A 74 6.60 -12.50 2.48
C MET A 74 7.55 -13.41 3.25
N GLU A 75 7.77 -13.11 4.52
CA GLU A 75 8.66 -13.90 5.39
C GLU A 75 8.04 -15.21 5.84
N ASP A 76 6.74 -15.36 5.74
CA ASP A 76 6.01 -16.55 6.17
C ASP A 76 6.09 -17.69 5.15
N TRP A 77 6.99 -17.57 4.18
CA TRP A 77 7.25 -18.61 3.21
C TRP A 77 7.97 -19.83 3.86
#